data_7b89a6b96c5f4940b1f6a265e1272c63
#
_entry.id   7b89a6b96c5f4940b1f6a265e1272c63
#
_cell.length_a   1.000
_cell.length_b   1.000
_cell.length_c   1.000
_cell.angle_alpha   90.00
_cell.angle_beta   90.00
_cell.angle_gamma   90.00
#
_symmetry.space_group_name_H-M   'P 1'
#
loop_
_entity.id
_entity.type
_entity.pdbx_description
1 polymer ?
#
loop_
_entity_poly.entity_id
_entity_poly.type
_entity_poly.pdbx_seq_one_letter_code
_entity_poly.pdbx_strand_id
1 'polypeptide(L)'
;IQKTALKLFMYLGEITGHGKKKLIQGKWASRNVFQTTRNVITAPKASGRFAHDKDNQGYNNIVVGLYQQLVSCLPFAIRGIKNSFLKDKFSDPLHPVKLVNKKTLKEEDVYLNQDWFDVFQSDEGIRKLIHRFKPDTVRHKAIEVDGYYLALIYKGPDNTFKIMNSITELPPDRSKEDVHPLTFIELLYICTYHEINDTPGFATRYPITGIGSNVPGNTIVMTTTKTEKRKMLNDNWELDDNSLEFLKFPVYGMDSFNSMSPPVTAYKNMGADNDGDMCNMICSFTEESKNEIKQYKKEKKAYVGSDGKIRYPLGFDTINFVCHNL
;
A
#
# COMPACT_ATOMS: atom_id res chain seq x y z
N ILE A 1 14.28 -51.30 -24.83
CA ILE A 1 14.96 -50.58 -23.73
C ILE A 1 15.04 -49.07 -24.05
N GLN A 2 15.63 -48.66 -25.19
CA GLN A 2 15.76 -47.22 -25.53
C GLN A 2 14.43 -46.48 -25.61
N LYS A 3 13.38 -47.04 -26.25
CA LYS A 3 12.04 -46.44 -26.31
C LYS A 3 11.39 -46.27 -24.94
N THR A 4 11.62 -47.23 -24.02
CA THR A 4 11.08 -47.19 -22.67
C THR A 4 11.80 -46.15 -21.82
N ALA A 5 13.13 -46.08 -21.94
CA ALA A 5 13.95 -45.07 -21.28
C ALA A 5 13.58 -43.64 -21.75
N LEU A 6 13.37 -43.45 -23.07
CA LEU A 6 12.93 -42.18 -23.61
C LEU A 6 11.54 -41.78 -23.10
N LYS A 7 10.58 -42.73 -23.06
CA LYS A 7 9.24 -42.48 -22.49
C LYS A 7 9.32 -42.12 -20.99
N LEU A 8 10.15 -42.79 -20.22
CA LEU A 8 10.37 -42.48 -18.81
C LEU A 8 11.00 -41.10 -18.65
N PHE A 9 12.00 -40.75 -19.46
CA PHE A 9 12.64 -39.45 -19.46
C PHE A 9 11.65 -38.33 -19.82
N MET A 10 10.81 -38.54 -20.84
CA MET A 10 9.76 -37.62 -21.21
C MET A 10 8.73 -37.46 -20.10
N TYR A 11 8.31 -38.55 -19.46
CA TYR A 11 7.37 -38.55 -18.33
C TYR A 11 7.94 -37.82 -17.12
N LEU A 12 9.18 -38.09 -16.75
CA LEU A 12 9.88 -37.35 -15.69
C LEU A 12 10.06 -35.89 -16.06
N GLY A 13 10.39 -35.59 -17.31
CA GLY A 13 10.46 -34.21 -17.80
C GLY A 13 9.09 -33.47 -17.78
N GLU A 14 7.99 -34.20 -17.93
CA GLU A 14 6.65 -33.65 -17.75
C GLU A 14 6.32 -33.35 -16.29
N ILE A 15 6.77 -34.16 -15.37
CA ILE A 15 6.56 -33.97 -13.93
C ILE A 15 7.52 -32.90 -13.38
N THR A 16 8.81 -33.01 -13.70
CA THR A 16 9.87 -32.18 -13.13
C THR A 16 10.31 -31.02 -14.01
N GLY A 17 9.87 -31.01 -15.28
CA GLY A 17 10.36 -30.12 -16.33
C GLY A 17 10.06 -28.63 -16.06
N HIS A 18 10.92 -27.79 -16.61
CA HIS A 18 10.76 -26.35 -16.61
C HIS A 18 9.59 -25.93 -17.52
N GLY A 19 8.59 -25.28 -16.96
CA GLY A 19 7.46 -24.71 -17.71
C GLY A 19 6.26 -24.39 -16.84
N LYS A 20 5.58 -23.27 -17.15
CA LYS A 20 4.44 -22.74 -16.38
C LYS A 20 3.28 -23.73 -16.21
N LYS A 21 3.16 -24.75 -17.06
CA LYS A 21 2.11 -25.79 -17.00
C LYS A 21 2.56 -27.10 -16.34
N LYS A 22 3.84 -27.24 -15.96
CA LYS A 22 4.39 -28.45 -15.36
C LYS A 22 4.17 -28.48 -13.84
N LEU A 23 4.26 -29.69 -13.25
CA LEU A 23 3.88 -29.92 -11.85
C LEU A 23 4.63 -29.01 -10.86
N ILE A 24 5.94 -28.86 -11.03
CA ILE A 24 6.76 -28.07 -10.08
C ILE A 24 6.43 -26.58 -10.24
N GLN A 25 6.56 -26.02 -11.43
CA GLN A 25 6.31 -24.59 -11.63
C GLN A 25 4.83 -24.22 -11.65
N GLY A 26 3.96 -25.09 -12.17
CA GLY A 26 2.54 -24.80 -12.32
C GLY A 26 1.69 -25.09 -11.09
N LYS A 27 2.12 -25.99 -10.20
CA LYS A 27 1.34 -26.38 -9.03
C LYS A 27 2.08 -26.24 -7.70
N TRP A 28 3.33 -26.69 -7.61
CA TRP A 28 4.08 -26.62 -6.36
C TRP A 28 4.64 -25.24 -6.06
N ALA A 29 5.27 -24.61 -7.05
CA ALA A 29 5.88 -23.29 -6.91
C ALA A 29 4.93 -22.13 -7.18
N SER A 30 3.69 -22.40 -7.62
CA SER A 30 2.69 -21.36 -7.94
C SER A 30 1.63 -21.18 -6.87
N ARG A 31 1.82 -21.70 -5.67
CA ARG A 31 0.89 -21.48 -4.56
C ARG A 31 0.94 -20.03 -4.12
N ASN A 32 -0.24 -19.45 -3.92
CA ASN A 32 -0.33 -18.14 -3.29
C ASN A 32 0.17 -18.25 -1.85
N VAL A 33 1.18 -17.47 -1.53
CA VAL A 33 1.62 -17.31 -0.15
C VAL A 33 0.62 -16.39 0.54
N PHE A 34 0.32 -16.69 1.80
CA PHE A 34 -0.59 -15.88 2.62
C PHE A 34 -0.10 -14.43 2.69
N GLN A 35 -1.02 -13.48 2.61
CA GLN A 35 -0.72 -12.03 2.65
C GLN A 35 0.24 -11.56 1.54
N THR A 36 0.11 -12.13 0.35
CA THR A 36 0.78 -11.64 -0.84
C THR A 36 -0.22 -11.00 -1.80
N THR A 37 0.23 -9.99 -2.51
CA THR A 37 -0.52 -9.40 -3.62
C THR A 37 0.20 -9.60 -4.93
N ARG A 38 -0.58 -9.73 -6.01
CA ARG A 38 -0.08 -9.78 -7.36
C ARG A 38 -0.50 -8.50 -8.07
N ASN A 39 0.48 -7.73 -8.50
CA ASN A 39 0.26 -6.37 -9.00
C ASN A 39 0.84 -6.22 -10.40
N VAL A 40 0.18 -5.43 -11.23
CA VAL A 40 0.72 -5.01 -12.52
C VAL A 40 1.88 -4.05 -12.27
N ILE A 41 2.96 -4.21 -13.02
CA ILE A 41 4.12 -3.32 -12.97
C ILE A 41 3.82 -2.07 -13.79
N THR A 42 4.08 -0.91 -13.20
CA THR A 42 4.02 0.39 -13.89
C THR A 42 5.34 1.12 -13.76
N ALA A 43 5.60 2.02 -14.69
CA ALA A 43 6.80 2.83 -14.68
C ALA A 43 6.96 3.60 -13.37
N PRO A 44 8.20 3.74 -12.85
CA PRO A 44 8.48 4.53 -11.68
C PRO A 44 8.14 5.99 -11.94
N LYS A 45 7.60 6.67 -10.92
CA LYS A 45 7.32 8.08 -10.98
C LYS A 45 8.62 8.86 -10.81
N ALA A 46 9.01 9.60 -11.83
CA ALA A 46 10.12 10.53 -11.82
C ALA A 46 9.55 11.93 -12.07
N SER A 47 9.12 12.61 -11.03
CA SER A 47 8.53 13.95 -11.09
C SER A 47 9.46 15.04 -10.55
N GLY A 48 10.53 14.67 -9.89
CA GLY A 48 11.54 15.59 -9.41
C GLY A 48 12.52 16.04 -10.50
N ARG A 49 13.09 17.20 -10.33
CA ARG A 49 14.06 17.78 -11.28
C ARG A 49 15.43 17.06 -11.25
N PHE A 50 15.78 16.53 -10.08
CA PHE A 50 17.05 15.84 -9.87
C PHE A 50 16.82 14.42 -9.32
N ALA A 51 17.74 13.50 -9.58
CA ALA A 51 17.63 12.10 -9.16
C ALA A 51 17.46 11.92 -7.63
N HIS A 52 17.98 12.84 -6.84
CA HIS A 52 17.88 12.83 -5.37
C HIS A 52 16.66 13.55 -4.80
N ASP A 53 15.81 14.11 -5.65
CA ASP A 53 14.59 14.77 -5.19
C ASP A 53 13.67 13.77 -4.48
N LYS A 54 13.06 14.22 -3.38
CA LYS A 54 12.15 13.41 -2.57
C LYS A 54 10.89 12.97 -3.33
N ASP A 55 10.58 13.64 -4.45
CA ASP A 55 9.46 13.32 -5.32
C ASP A 55 9.75 12.16 -6.27
N ASN A 56 11.01 11.78 -6.43
CA ASN A 56 11.42 10.63 -7.21
C ASN A 56 11.36 9.35 -6.37
N GLN A 57 11.07 8.24 -7.04
CA GLN A 57 11.17 6.93 -6.42
C GLN A 57 12.63 6.59 -6.14
N GLY A 58 12.96 6.39 -4.86
CA GLY A 58 14.30 5.93 -4.46
C GLY A 58 14.61 4.53 -5.02
N TYR A 59 15.88 4.28 -5.32
CA TYR A 59 16.36 3.02 -5.91
C TYR A 59 16.13 1.77 -5.05
N ASN A 60 15.83 1.93 -3.76
CA ASN A 60 15.49 0.85 -2.82
C ASN A 60 14.00 0.82 -2.46
N ASN A 61 13.18 1.63 -3.11
CA ASN A 61 11.77 1.78 -2.78
C ASN A 61 10.90 1.05 -3.80
N ILE A 62 9.92 0.34 -3.28
CA ILE A 62 8.87 -0.31 -4.06
C ILE A 62 7.60 0.51 -3.82
N VAL A 63 7.14 1.24 -4.83
CA VAL A 63 5.88 1.97 -4.75
C VAL A 63 4.73 0.99 -4.97
N VAL A 64 3.70 1.06 -4.13
CA VAL A 64 2.57 0.13 -4.18
C VAL A 64 1.26 0.86 -3.87
N GLY A 65 0.18 0.49 -4.54
CA GLY A 65 -1.15 1.05 -4.31
C GLY A 65 -1.66 0.78 -2.89
N LEU A 66 -2.47 1.71 -2.35
CA LEU A 66 -3.00 1.59 -0.99
C LEU A 66 -3.72 0.26 -0.76
N TYR A 67 -4.63 -0.15 -1.67
CA TYR A 67 -5.34 -1.42 -1.52
C TYR A 67 -4.39 -2.62 -1.47
N GLN A 68 -3.42 -2.65 -2.37
CA GLN A 68 -2.43 -3.72 -2.45
C GLN A 68 -1.60 -3.80 -1.16
N GLN A 69 -1.19 -2.64 -0.63
CA GLN A 69 -0.43 -2.58 0.61
C GLN A 69 -1.27 -3.00 1.83
N LEU A 70 -2.53 -2.57 1.91
CA LEU A 70 -3.45 -3.01 2.96
C LEU A 70 -3.61 -4.53 3.00
N VAL A 71 -3.69 -5.18 1.85
CA VAL A 71 -3.79 -6.65 1.76
C VAL A 71 -2.46 -7.33 2.08
N SER A 72 -1.33 -6.80 1.60
CA SER A 72 0.00 -7.35 1.88
C SER A 72 0.40 -7.19 3.35
N CYS A 73 -0.01 -6.11 4.00
CA CYS A 73 0.29 -5.78 5.39
C CYS A 73 -0.97 -5.86 6.29
N LEU A 74 -1.87 -6.79 6.00
CA LEU A 74 -3.18 -6.87 6.65
C LEU A 74 -3.16 -6.84 8.18
N PRO A 75 -2.27 -7.54 8.92
CA PRO A 75 -2.19 -7.44 10.38
C PRO A 75 -1.86 -6.02 10.87
N PHE A 76 -0.97 -5.32 10.17
CA PHE A 76 -0.63 -3.94 10.50
C PHE A 76 -1.78 -2.99 10.17
N ALA A 77 -2.47 -3.20 9.05
CA ALA A 77 -3.65 -2.43 8.69
C ALA A 77 -4.78 -2.58 9.71
N ILE A 78 -5.04 -3.81 10.17
CA ILE A 78 -6.03 -4.08 11.23
C ILE A 78 -5.62 -3.36 12.52
N ARG A 79 -4.36 -3.46 12.93
CA ARG A 79 -3.84 -2.77 14.13
C ARG A 79 -4.00 -1.26 14.00
N GLY A 80 -3.64 -0.68 12.86
CA GLY A 80 -3.77 0.76 12.62
C GLY A 80 -5.20 1.25 12.73
N ILE A 81 -6.15 0.53 12.15
CA ILE A 81 -7.59 0.87 12.22
C ILE A 81 -8.10 0.76 13.66
N LYS A 82 -7.78 -0.33 14.37
CA LYS A 82 -8.19 -0.53 15.77
C LYS A 82 -7.64 0.51 16.75
N ASN A 83 -6.45 1.03 16.47
CA ASN A 83 -5.79 2.04 17.32
C ASN A 83 -6.03 3.48 16.86
N SER A 84 -6.85 3.69 15.83
CA SER A 84 -7.23 5.00 15.32
C SER A 84 -8.35 5.66 16.16
N PHE A 85 -8.79 6.84 15.76
CA PHE A 85 -9.94 7.54 16.35
C PHE A 85 -11.23 6.71 16.36
N LEU A 86 -11.31 5.63 15.57
CA LEU A 86 -12.44 4.69 15.57
C LEU A 86 -12.53 3.88 16.87
N LYS A 87 -11.43 3.70 17.59
CA LYS A 87 -11.40 2.99 18.86
C LYS A 87 -12.32 3.65 19.89
N ASP A 88 -12.17 4.96 20.05
CA ASP A 88 -12.95 5.69 21.03
C ASP A 88 -14.40 5.88 20.55
N LYS A 89 -14.58 6.08 19.24
CA LYS A 89 -15.89 6.27 18.62
C LYS A 89 -16.80 5.04 18.71
N PHE A 90 -16.24 3.82 18.62
CA PHE A 90 -16.97 2.56 18.68
C PHE A 90 -16.59 1.72 19.91
N SER A 91 -16.30 2.36 21.03
CA SER A 91 -15.79 1.68 22.24
C SER A 91 -16.85 0.84 22.97
N ASP A 92 -18.08 1.31 23.07
CA ASP A 92 -19.13 0.68 23.87
C ASP A 92 -20.49 0.68 23.14
N PRO A 93 -21.03 -0.51 22.82
CA PRO A 93 -22.35 -0.65 22.15
C PRO A 93 -23.54 -0.13 22.99
N LEU A 94 -23.38 0.05 24.28
CA LEU A 94 -24.45 0.54 25.16
C LEU A 94 -24.58 2.09 25.10
N HIS A 95 -23.58 2.77 24.56
CA HIS A 95 -23.58 4.22 24.46
C HIS A 95 -23.86 4.66 23.02
N PRO A 96 -24.50 5.83 22.81
CA PRO A 96 -24.73 6.37 21.46
C PRO A 96 -23.38 6.75 20.83
N VAL A 97 -23.29 6.53 19.51
CA VAL A 97 -22.13 6.91 18.72
C VAL A 97 -22.39 8.30 18.11
N LYS A 98 -21.43 9.18 18.20
CA LYS A 98 -21.49 10.51 17.60
C LYS A 98 -21.26 10.41 16.10
N LEU A 99 -22.31 10.62 15.29
CA LEU A 99 -22.28 10.58 13.83
C LEU A 99 -22.71 11.92 13.26
N VAL A 100 -22.47 12.14 11.98
CA VAL A 100 -22.74 13.41 11.32
C VAL A 100 -24.02 13.32 10.49
N ASN A 101 -24.99 14.18 10.79
CA ASN A 101 -26.21 14.28 10.00
C ASN A 101 -25.90 14.82 8.59
N LYS A 102 -26.39 14.16 7.55
CA LYS A 102 -26.10 14.49 6.16
C LYS A 102 -26.59 15.87 5.69
N LYS A 103 -27.66 16.37 6.30
CA LYS A 103 -28.25 17.64 5.90
C LYS A 103 -27.66 18.83 6.63
N THR A 104 -27.49 18.68 7.95
CA THR A 104 -27.04 19.77 8.83
C THR A 104 -25.52 19.81 8.99
N LEU A 105 -24.81 18.70 8.67
CA LEU A 105 -23.40 18.47 8.92
C LEU A 105 -23.01 18.65 10.40
N LYS A 106 -24.00 18.50 11.29
CA LYS A 106 -23.81 18.54 12.75
C LYS A 106 -23.76 17.13 13.32
N GLU A 107 -23.07 17.00 14.44
CA GLU A 107 -23.03 15.79 15.24
C GLU A 107 -24.42 15.47 15.81
N GLU A 108 -24.78 14.20 15.82
CA GLU A 108 -25.96 13.62 16.44
C GLU A 108 -25.59 12.33 17.17
N ASP A 109 -26.23 12.09 18.31
CA ASP A 109 -26.07 10.86 19.08
C ASP A 109 -26.99 9.76 18.52
N VAL A 110 -26.38 8.70 17.97
CA VAL A 110 -27.09 7.61 17.29
C VAL A 110 -26.82 6.28 17.99
N TYR A 111 -27.88 5.55 18.35
CA TYR A 111 -27.75 4.19 18.87
C TYR A 111 -27.64 3.22 17.71
N LEU A 112 -26.54 2.49 17.67
CA LEU A 112 -26.23 1.53 16.61
C LEU A 112 -26.40 0.10 17.10
N ASN A 113 -26.69 -0.82 16.17
CA ASN A 113 -26.68 -2.26 16.46
C ASN A 113 -25.23 -2.78 16.57
N GLN A 114 -25.07 -3.98 17.16
CA GLN A 114 -23.76 -4.63 17.35
C GLN A 114 -22.99 -4.83 16.04
N ASP A 115 -23.68 -5.03 14.93
CA ASP A 115 -23.03 -5.27 13.62
C ASP A 115 -22.13 -4.12 13.19
N TRP A 116 -22.50 -2.87 13.51
CA TRP A 116 -21.66 -1.71 13.20
C TRP A 116 -20.39 -1.64 14.06
N PHE A 117 -20.48 -2.04 15.33
CA PHE A 117 -19.29 -2.15 16.18
C PHE A 117 -18.35 -3.24 15.65
N ASP A 118 -18.88 -4.38 15.25
CA ASP A 118 -18.10 -5.47 14.68
C ASP A 118 -17.38 -5.06 13.38
N VAL A 119 -17.96 -4.18 12.55
CA VAL A 119 -17.32 -3.67 11.33
C VAL A 119 -16.00 -2.94 11.63
N PHE A 120 -15.94 -2.16 12.72
CA PHE A 120 -14.80 -1.29 13.02
C PHE A 120 -13.88 -1.85 14.12
N GLN A 121 -14.34 -2.83 14.92
CA GLN A 121 -13.58 -3.35 16.06
C GLN A 121 -13.11 -4.80 15.88
N SER A 122 -13.83 -5.63 15.11
CA SER A 122 -13.42 -7.00 14.88
C SER A 122 -12.43 -7.13 13.72
N ASP A 123 -11.51 -8.11 13.81
CA ASP A 123 -10.57 -8.40 12.73
C ASP A 123 -11.27 -8.75 11.41
N GLU A 124 -12.37 -9.51 11.52
CA GLU A 124 -13.15 -9.93 10.36
C GLU A 124 -13.94 -8.76 9.74
N GLY A 125 -14.50 -7.88 10.57
CA GLY A 125 -15.18 -6.66 10.10
C GLY A 125 -14.22 -5.72 9.37
N ILE A 126 -13.07 -5.46 9.95
CA ILE A 126 -12.03 -4.63 9.32
C ILE A 126 -11.51 -5.27 8.03
N ARG A 127 -11.33 -6.59 8.00
CA ARG A 127 -10.97 -7.32 6.77
C ARG A 127 -12.01 -7.11 5.68
N LYS A 128 -13.30 -7.22 5.99
CA LYS A 128 -14.40 -6.96 5.05
C LYS A 128 -14.41 -5.50 4.59
N LEU A 129 -14.15 -4.55 5.49
CA LEU A 129 -14.02 -3.13 5.17
C LEU A 129 -12.89 -2.89 4.13
N ILE A 130 -11.72 -3.48 4.33
CA ILE A 130 -10.59 -3.42 3.40
C ILE A 130 -10.96 -4.06 2.05
N HIS A 131 -11.62 -5.22 2.05
CA HIS A 131 -12.04 -5.85 0.80
C HIS A 131 -13.12 -5.03 0.05
N ARG A 132 -14.02 -4.35 0.77
CA ARG A 132 -14.99 -3.43 0.18
C ARG A 132 -14.33 -2.25 -0.53
N PHE A 133 -13.13 -1.87 -0.13
CA PHE A 133 -12.33 -0.81 -0.75
C PHE A 133 -11.73 -1.20 -2.11
N LYS A 134 -11.76 -2.48 -2.52
CA LYS A 134 -11.16 -2.96 -3.76
C LYS A 134 -11.63 -2.23 -5.02
N PRO A 135 -12.93 -1.99 -5.29
CA PRO A 135 -13.40 -1.28 -6.46
C PRO A 135 -13.10 0.23 -6.38
N ASP A 136 -12.62 0.82 -7.47
CA ASP A 136 -12.34 2.26 -7.55
C ASP A 136 -13.58 3.12 -7.29
N THR A 137 -14.73 2.64 -7.73
CA THR A 137 -16.03 3.34 -7.57
C THR A 137 -16.45 3.61 -6.12
N VAL A 138 -15.84 2.92 -5.15
CA VAL A 138 -16.14 3.07 -3.72
C VAL A 138 -15.18 4.05 -3.03
N ARG A 139 -13.95 4.17 -3.53
CA ARG A 139 -12.84 4.80 -2.82
C ARG A 139 -13.08 6.26 -2.45
N HIS A 140 -13.68 7.02 -3.34
CA HIS A 140 -14.00 8.44 -3.11
C HIS A 140 -15.43 8.66 -2.58
N LYS A 141 -16.16 7.59 -2.25
CA LYS A 141 -17.47 7.72 -1.60
C LYS A 141 -17.28 8.02 -0.12
N ALA A 142 -18.17 8.86 0.42
CA ALA A 142 -18.28 9.08 1.84
C ALA A 142 -18.63 7.78 2.58
N ILE A 143 -18.08 7.62 3.77
CA ILE A 143 -18.42 6.49 4.63
C ILE A 143 -19.72 6.81 5.36
N GLU A 144 -20.67 5.92 5.19
CA GLU A 144 -21.98 6.01 5.81
C GLU A 144 -22.17 4.89 6.82
N VAL A 145 -22.72 5.26 7.97
CA VAL A 145 -23.08 4.39 9.08
C VAL A 145 -24.53 4.68 9.42
N ASP A 146 -25.43 3.72 9.22
CA ASP A 146 -26.86 3.83 9.52
C ASP A 146 -27.53 5.11 8.98
N GLY A 147 -27.16 5.52 7.76
CA GLY A 147 -27.73 6.70 7.11
C GLY A 147 -27.06 8.03 7.46
N TYR A 148 -26.10 8.06 8.36
CA TYR A 148 -25.28 9.22 8.75
C TYR A 148 -23.89 9.14 8.10
N TYR A 149 -23.15 10.25 8.05
CA TYR A 149 -21.73 10.21 7.74
C TYR A 149 -20.93 9.84 9.00
N LEU A 150 -19.85 9.05 8.81
CA LEU A 150 -18.96 8.63 9.89
C LEU A 150 -18.27 9.84 10.56
N ALA A 151 -17.75 10.75 9.77
CA ALA A 151 -17.05 11.95 10.18
C ALA A 151 -16.96 12.94 9.01
N LEU A 152 -16.56 14.17 9.29
CA LEU A 152 -16.13 15.15 8.31
C LEU A 152 -14.61 15.25 8.29
N ILE A 153 -14.06 15.73 7.19
CA ILE A 153 -12.65 16.07 7.08
C ILE A 153 -12.50 17.48 6.51
N TYR A 154 -11.69 18.29 7.18
CA TYR A 154 -11.19 19.56 6.68
C TYR A 154 -9.86 19.33 5.96
N LYS A 155 -9.69 19.92 4.77
CA LYS A 155 -8.42 19.92 4.01
C LYS A 155 -8.05 21.34 3.62
N GLY A 156 -7.20 21.97 4.41
CA GLY A 156 -6.78 23.35 4.20
C GLY A 156 -5.90 23.54 2.97
N PRO A 157 -5.90 24.75 2.39
CA PRO A 157 -5.04 25.11 1.27
C PRO A 157 -3.54 25.15 1.67
N ASP A 158 -3.25 25.22 2.96
CA ASP A 158 -1.93 25.20 3.59
C ASP A 158 -1.35 23.76 3.73
N ASN A 159 -1.95 22.78 3.06
CA ASN A 159 -1.60 21.37 3.17
C ASN A 159 -1.78 20.80 4.59
N THR A 160 -2.72 21.31 5.33
CA THR A 160 -3.16 20.72 6.61
C THR A 160 -4.48 19.98 6.45
N PHE A 161 -4.83 19.14 7.42
CA PHE A 161 -6.13 18.50 7.51
C PHE A 161 -6.51 18.20 8.96
N LYS A 162 -7.79 18.01 9.21
CA LYS A 162 -8.33 17.57 10.50
C LYS A 162 -9.61 16.76 10.30
N ILE A 163 -9.77 15.69 11.09
CA ILE A 163 -11.04 14.95 11.17
C ILE A 163 -11.91 15.60 12.23
N MET A 164 -13.20 15.78 11.92
CA MET A 164 -14.20 16.46 12.75
C MET A 164 -15.47 15.63 12.88
N ASN A 165 -16.16 15.77 13.98
CA ASN A 165 -17.49 15.18 14.19
C ASN A 165 -18.63 16.15 13.84
N SER A 166 -18.37 17.44 13.72
CA SER A 166 -19.37 18.45 13.42
C SER A 166 -18.78 19.63 12.65
N ILE A 167 -19.56 20.22 11.76
CA ILE A 167 -19.20 21.49 11.09
C ILE A 167 -19.04 22.64 12.07
N THR A 168 -19.62 22.54 13.26
CA THR A 168 -19.51 23.56 14.33
C THR A 168 -18.14 23.60 14.98
N GLU A 169 -17.32 22.56 14.79
CA GLU A 169 -15.92 22.54 15.25
C GLU A 169 -15.02 23.43 14.39
N LEU A 170 -15.46 23.81 13.19
CA LEU A 170 -14.66 24.58 12.25
C LEU A 170 -14.47 26.01 12.77
N PRO A 171 -13.22 26.48 12.95
CA PRO A 171 -12.94 27.86 13.36
C PRO A 171 -13.43 28.88 12.32
N PRO A 172 -13.77 30.13 12.74
CA PRO A 172 -14.31 31.15 11.86
C PRO A 172 -13.36 31.62 10.74
N ASP A 173 -12.06 31.42 10.93
CA ASP A 173 -10.98 31.76 9.98
C ASP A 173 -10.77 30.70 8.89
N ARG A 174 -11.47 29.56 8.98
CA ARG A 174 -11.38 28.44 8.05
C ARG A 174 -12.61 28.34 7.15
N SER A 175 -12.41 27.95 5.88
CA SER A 175 -13.50 27.86 4.91
C SER A 175 -14.29 26.55 5.04
N LYS A 176 -15.62 26.66 4.97
CA LYS A 176 -16.51 25.50 4.88
C LYS A 176 -16.38 24.76 3.55
N GLU A 177 -15.88 25.41 2.50
CA GLU A 177 -15.66 24.79 1.19
C GLU A 177 -14.55 23.72 1.23
N ASP A 178 -13.64 23.86 2.21
CA ASP A 178 -12.56 22.90 2.45
C ASP A 178 -13.00 21.68 3.28
N VAL A 179 -14.29 21.58 3.64
CA VAL A 179 -14.84 20.49 4.45
C VAL A 179 -15.72 19.57 3.59
N HIS A 180 -15.51 18.29 3.69
CA HIS A 180 -16.35 17.28 3.08
C HIS A 180 -16.49 16.02 3.96
N PRO A 181 -17.48 15.16 3.69
CA PRO A 181 -17.59 13.89 4.41
C PRO A 181 -16.36 12.99 4.17
N LEU A 182 -15.87 12.35 5.23
CA LEU A 182 -14.72 11.47 5.17
C LEU A 182 -14.95 10.31 4.20
N THR A 183 -14.05 10.13 3.24
CA THR A 183 -14.14 9.10 2.21
C THR A 183 -13.42 7.80 2.62
N PHE A 184 -13.73 6.68 1.95
CA PHE A 184 -13.08 5.41 2.22
C PHE A 184 -11.56 5.45 2.05
N ILE A 185 -11.06 6.12 1.00
CA ILE A 185 -9.62 6.21 0.76
C ILE A 185 -8.93 7.03 1.85
N GLU A 186 -9.53 8.13 2.29
CA GLU A 186 -8.99 8.96 3.36
C GLU A 186 -8.98 8.22 4.70
N LEU A 187 -10.10 7.57 5.06
CA LEU A 187 -10.15 6.79 6.29
C LEU A 187 -9.06 5.73 6.34
N LEU A 188 -9.02 4.85 5.34
CA LEU A 188 -8.07 3.74 5.34
C LEU A 188 -6.63 4.25 5.29
N TYR A 189 -6.37 5.30 4.51
CA TYR A 189 -5.03 5.90 4.44
C TYR A 189 -4.61 6.49 5.78
N ILE A 190 -5.43 7.35 6.38
CA ILE A 190 -5.11 8.03 7.66
C ILE A 190 -4.91 7.00 8.78
N CYS A 191 -5.82 6.04 8.91
CA CYS A 191 -5.76 5.05 9.99
C CYS A 191 -4.58 4.08 9.88
N THR A 192 -4.05 3.85 8.68
CA THR A 192 -3.06 2.77 8.48
C THR A 192 -1.69 3.24 8.02
N TYR A 193 -1.56 4.46 7.51
CA TYR A 193 -0.35 4.94 6.84
C TYR A 193 0.93 4.69 7.64
N HIS A 194 0.96 5.10 8.90
CA HIS A 194 2.15 4.98 9.74
C HIS A 194 2.50 3.53 10.12
N GLU A 195 1.54 2.62 9.98
CA GLU A 195 1.74 1.19 10.25
C GLU A 195 2.22 0.42 9.02
N ILE A 196 1.80 0.82 7.80
CA ILE A 196 2.05 0.06 6.57
C ILE A 196 3.06 0.69 5.63
N ASN A 197 3.34 2.00 5.76
CA ASN A 197 4.32 2.68 4.94
C ASN A 197 5.74 2.36 5.42
N ASP A 198 6.71 2.42 4.52
CA ASP A 198 8.13 2.10 4.77
C ASP A 198 8.39 0.69 5.33
N THR A 199 7.45 -0.23 5.10
CA THR A 199 7.59 -1.62 5.52
C THR A 199 8.56 -2.35 4.59
N PRO A 200 9.63 -2.98 5.11
CA PRO A 200 10.53 -3.80 4.30
C PRO A 200 9.81 -5.01 3.73
N GLY A 201 10.13 -5.34 2.48
CA GLY A 201 9.52 -6.47 1.80
C GLY A 201 10.28 -6.88 0.56
N PHE A 202 9.70 -7.80 -0.20
CA PHE A 202 10.25 -8.29 -1.46
C PHE A 202 9.23 -8.15 -2.59
N ALA A 203 9.71 -7.66 -3.73
CA ALA A 203 9.00 -7.75 -5.00
C ALA A 203 9.59 -8.90 -5.83
N THR A 204 8.74 -9.81 -6.30
CA THR A 204 9.15 -11.01 -7.02
C THR A 204 8.39 -11.16 -8.32
N ARG A 205 9.11 -11.23 -9.44
CA ARG A 205 8.51 -11.55 -10.75
C ARG A 205 8.82 -12.98 -11.16
N TYR A 206 7.83 -13.68 -11.65
CA TYR A 206 7.97 -15.02 -12.22
C TYR A 206 8.16 -14.96 -13.74
N PRO A 207 8.99 -15.85 -14.34
CA PRO A 207 9.72 -16.94 -13.68
C PRO A 207 10.92 -16.42 -12.88
N ILE A 208 11.23 -17.10 -11.76
CA ILE A 208 12.44 -16.83 -10.99
C ILE A 208 13.62 -17.46 -11.75
N THR A 209 14.48 -16.62 -12.30
CA THR A 209 15.67 -17.03 -13.08
C THR A 209 16.95 -16.95 -12.26
N GLY A 210 16.90 -16.25 -11.12
CA GLY A 210 18.03 -16.07 -10.24
C GLY A 210 17.69 -15.21 -9.02
N ILE A 211 18.67 -14.89 -8.22
CA ILE A 211 18.52 -14.05 -7.01
C ILE A 211 17.93 -12.69 -7.36
N GLY A 212 18.29 -12.12 -8.50
CA GLY A 212 17.80 -10.81 -8.96
C GLY A 212 16.32 -10.77 -9.31
N SER A 213 15.64 -11.91 -9.44
CA SER A 213 14.18 -11.95 -9.64
C SER A 213 13.39 -11.65 -8.36
N ASN A 214 14.07 -11.64 -7.21
CA ASN A 214 13.51 -11.29 -5.91
C ASN A 214 14.20 -10.04 -5.36
N VAL A 215 13.51 -8.92 -5.38
CA VAL A 215 14.07 -7.61 -5.10
C VAL A 215 13.63 -7.12 -3.72
N PRO A 216 14.57 -6.96 -2.78
CA PRO A 216 14.26 -6.37 -1.48
C PRO A 216 14.08 -4.86 -1.61
N GLY A 217 13.11 -4.29 -0.90
CA GLY A 217 12.86 -2.86 -0.88
C GLY A 217 11.97 -2.44 0.27
N ASN A 218 11.91 -1.14 0.52
CA ASN A 218 10.92 -0.57 1.41
C ASN A 218 9.69 -0.20 0.60
N THR A 219 8.51 -0.52 1.11
CA THR A 219 7.26 -0.20 0.44
C THR A 219 6.85 1.24 0.71
N ILE A 220 6.56 1.97 -0.36
CA ILE A 220 6.01 3.32 -0.30
C ILE A 220 4.58 3.28 -0.79
N VAL A 221 3.64 3.62 0.10
CA VAL A 221 2.22 3.63 -0.24
C VAL A 221 1.90 4.80 -1.17
N MET A 222 1.23 4.52 -2.27
CA MET A 222 0.67 5.54 -3.16
C MET A 222 -0.85 5.37 -3.23
N THR A 223 -1.59 6.46 -3.11
CA THR A 223 -3.06 6.44 -3.03
C THR A 223 -3.72 6.72 -4.36
N THR A 224 -3.42 7.89 -4.93
CA THR A 224 -3.96 8.37 -6.22
C THR A 224 -2.82 8.71 -7.17
N THR A 225 -3.11 8.88 -8.45
CA THR A 225 -2.12 9.21 -9.49
C THR A 225 -1.41 10.54 -9.23
N LYS A 226 -2.09 11.49 -8.55
CA LYS A 226 -1.50 12.68 -7.96
C LYS A 226 -1.71 12.60 -6.45
N THR A 227 -0.68 12.81 -5.68
CA THR A 227 -0.71 12.79 -4.21
C THR A 227 -0.22 14.10 -3.65
N GLU A 228 -0.64 14.42 -2.43
CA GLU A 228 -0.25 15.61 -1.71
C GLU A 228 0.45 15.22 -0.40
N LYS A 229 1.27 16.10 0.10
CA LYS A 229 1.82 16.00 1.45
C LYS A 229 0.94 16.83 2.37
N ARG A 230 0.42 16.24 3.45
CA ARG A 230 -0.41 16.95 4.43
C ARG A 230 0.02 16.66 5.84
N LYS A 231 -0.18 17.62 6.74
CA LYS A 231 0.03 17.49 8.18
C LYS A 231 -1.30 17.53 8.91
N MET A 232 -1.43 16.69 9.93
CA MET A 232 -2.61 16.63 10.78
C MET A 232 -2.56 17.75 11.82
N LEU A 233 -3.65 18.53 11.94
CA LEU A 233 -3.82 19.53 12.97
C LEU A 233 -4.21 18.86 14.30
N ASN A 234 -3.75 19.44 15.42
CA ASN A 234 -4.12 19.04 16.77
C ASN A 234 -5.56 19.52 17.12
N ASP A 235 -5.99 19.27 18.36
CA ASP A 235 -7.33 19.65 18.81
C ASP A 235 -7.56 21.16 18.83
N ASN A 236 -6.52 21.94 18.98
CA ASN A 236 -6.55 23.40 18.96
C ASN A 236 -6.49 24.00 17.55
N TRP A 237 -6.52 23.17 16.49
CA TRP A 237 -6.37 23.57 15.08
C TRP A 237 -4.99 24.14 14.72
N GLU A 238 -3.98 23.76 15.45
CA GLU A 238 -2.60 24.20 15.26
C GLU A 238 -1.70 23.03 14.84
N LEU A 239 -0.57 23.37 14.25
CA LEU A 239 0.54 22.43 14.04
C LEU A 239 1.49 22.51 15.24
N ASP A 240 1.87 21.36 15.76
CA ASP A 240 2.89 21.22 16.80
C ASP A 240 4.00 20.26 16.34
N ASP A 241 5.01 20.07 17.19
CA ASP A 241 6.15 19.19 16.90
C ASP A 241 5.75 17.71 16.76
N ASN A 242 4.59 17.33 17.30
CA ASN A 242 4.04 15.97 17.25
C ASN A 242 3.05 15.77 16.10
N SER A 243 2.79 16.81 15.31
CA SER A 243 1.83 16.74 14.19
C SER A 243 2.26 15.68 13.18
N LEU A 244 1.40 14.69 12.95
CA LEU A 244 1.67 13.59 12.03
C LEU A 244 1.69 14.10 10.58
N GLU A 245 2.72 13.67 9.85
CA GLU A 245 2.90 14.00 8.45
C GLU A 245 2.53 12.80 7.55
N PHE A 246 1.75 13.09 6.52
CA PHE A 246 1.22 12.13 5.55
C PHE A 246 1.71 12.49 4.14
N LEU A 247 2.68 11.74 3.63
CA LEU A 247 3.42 12.12 2.41
C LEU A 247 2.66 11.88 1.11
N LYS A 248 1.76 10.91 1.09
CA LYS A 248 1.03 10.47 -0.11
C LYS A 248 -0.48 10.54 0.10
N PHE A 249 -0.94 11.66 0.65
CA PHE A 249 -2.35 11.89 0.94
C PHE A 249 -3.18 11.85 -0.35
N PRO A 250 -4.37 11.21 -0.34
CA PRO A 250 -5.19 11.07 -1.54
C PRO A 250 -5.76 12.40 -2.03
N VAL A 251 -5.73 12.60 -3.35
CA VAL A 251 -6.35 13.75 -4.00
C VAL A 251 -7.70 13.34 -4.56
N TYR A 252 -8.75 14.04 -4.14
CA TYR A 252 -10.11 13.78 -4.61
C TYR A 252 -10.23 13.99 -6.12
N GLY A 253 -10.96 13.10 -6.80
CA GLY A 253 -11.18 13.17 -8.23
C GLY A 253 -10.03 12.67 -9.11
N MET A 254 -8.90 12.26 -8.51
CA MET A 254 -7.82 11.61 -9.22
C MET A 254 -7.99 10.08 -9.19
N ASP A 255 -7.50 9.41 -10.24
CA ASP A 255 -7.55 7.96 -10.33
C ASP A 255 -6.76 7.32 -9.18
N SER A 256 -7.30 6.23 -8.65
CA SER A 256 -6.62 5.45 -7.63
C SER A 256 -5.43 4.68 -8.23
N PHE A 257 -4.30 4.70 -7.53
CA PHE A 257 -3.12 3.94 -7.94
C PHE A 257 -3.29 2.46 -7.55
N ASN A 258 -3.47 1.60 -8.56
CA ASN A 258 -3.79 0.17 -8.40
C ASN A 258 -2.68 -0.76 -8.86
N SER A 259 -1.48 -0.27 -8.95
CA SER A 259 -0.34 -0.99 -9.50
C SER A 259 0.82 -1.04 -8.51
N MET A 260 1.94 -1.57 -8.96
CA MET A 260 3.19 -1.57 -8.23
C MET A 260 4.31 -1.08 -9.15
N SER A 261 5.20 -0.27 -8.63
CA SER A 261 6.39 0.15 -9.33
C SER A 261 7.64 -0.31 -8.55
N PRO A 262 8.29 -1.39 -8.97
CA PRO A 262 9.59 -1.76 -8.44
C PRO A 262 10.65 -0.73 -8.86
N PRO A 263 11.80 -0.66 -8.18
CA PRO A 263 12.86 0.26 -8.58
C PRO A 263 13.38 -0.10 -9.98
N VAL A 264 13.61 0.90 -10.80
CA VAL A 264 14.09 0.73 -12.19
C VAL A 264 15.37 -0.09 -12.28
N THR A 265 16.24 0.01 -11.27
CA THR A 265 17.46 -0.77 -11.14
C THR A 265 17.23 -2.29 -11.12
N ALA A 266 16.02 -2.71 -10.76
CA ALA A 266 15.66 -4.12 -10.67
C ALA A 266 15.10 -4.71 -11.97
N TYR A 267 14.65 -3.90 -12.92
CA TYR A 267 13.92 -4.35 -14.13
C TYR A 267 14.69 -5.40 -14.92
N LYS A 268 15.96 -5.15 -15.24
CA LYS A 268 16.78 -6.09 -15.99
C LYS A 268 16.89 -7.46 -15.30
N ASN A 269 17.05 -7.45 -13.97
CA ASN A 269 17.24 -8.68 -13.19
C ASN A 269 15.94 -9.46 -13.02
N MET A 270 14.82 -8.76 -12.95
CA MET A 270 13.49 -9.33 -12.93
C MET A 270 13.04 -9.77 -14.34
N GLY A 271 13.73 -9.34 -15.39
CA GLY A 271 13.25 -9.46 -16.77
C GLY A 271 11.89 -8.80 -16.93
N ALA A 272 11.69 -7.66 -16.27
CA ALA A 272 10.41 -6.96 -16.21
C ALA A 272 10.38 -5.81 -17.21
N ASP A 273 9.19 -5.54 -17.73
CA ASP A 273 8.87 -4.37 -18.52
C ASP A 273 7.48 -3.81 -18.15
N ASN A 274 7.05 -2.75 -18.80
CA ASN A 274 5.80 -2.06 -18.50
C ASN A 274 4.68 -2.41 -19.49
N ASP A 275 4.72 -3.59 -20.11
CA ASP A 275 3.74 -4.08 -21.10
C ASP A 275 2.57 -4.87 -20.48
N GLY A 276 2.43 -4.83 -19.15
CA GLY A 276 1.42 -5.57 -18.41
C GLY A 276 2.00 -6.70 -17.55
N ASP A 277 3.31 -6.75 -17.41
CA ASP A 277 3.98 -7.66 -16.49
C ASP A 277 3.45 -7.54 -15.06
N MET A 278 3.45 -8.68 -14.36
CA MET A 278 2.96 -8.76 -12.99
C MET A 278 4.04 -9.18 -12.03
N CYS A 279 4.04 -8.57 -10.86
CA CYS A 279 4.95 -8.84 -9.78
C CYS A 279 4.18 -9.16 -8.48
N ASN A 280 4.71 -10.09 -7.70
CA ASN A 280 4.17 -10.39 -6.38
C ASN A 280 4.89 -9.53 -5.32
N MET A 281 4.13 -9.11 -4.31
CA MET A 281 4.65 -8.38 -3.16
C MET A 281 4.43 -9.16 -1.87
N ILE A 282 5.47 -9.27 -1.06
CA ILE A 282 5.48 -9.83 0.29
C ILE A 282 6.06 -8.79 1.24
N CYS A 283 5.36 -8.49 2.33
CA CYS A 283 5.86 -7.65 3.41
C CYS A 283 6.44 -8.49 4.56
N SER A 284 7.34 -7.90 5.31
CA SER A 284 7.92 -8.49 6.52
C SER A 284 7.15 -8.07 7.75
N PHE A 285 6.83 -9.00 8.65
CA PHE A 285 5.95 -8.74 9.80
C PHE A 285 6.67 -8.66 11.13
N THR A 286 7.80 -9.37 11.30
CA THR A 286 8.55 -9.34 12.56
C THR A 286 9.74 -8.38 12.48
N GLU A 287 10.16 -7.83 13.61
CA GLU A 287 11.31 -6.92 13.64
C GLU A 287 12.60 -7.62 13.24
N GLU A 288 12.75 -8.90 13.56
CA GLU A 288 13.89 -9.72 13.14
C GLU A 288 13.96 -9.80 11.61
N SER A 289 12.85 -10.14 10.96
CA SER A 289 12.81 -10.24 9.49
C SER A 289 12.97 -8.88 8.79
N LYS A 290 12.44 -7.80 9.38
CA LYS A 290 12.70 -6.44 8.89
C LYS A 290 14.18 -6.07 8.96
N ASN A 291 14.84 -6.41 10.07
CA ASN A 291 16.27 -6.15 10.27
C ASN A 291 17.11 -7.00 9.32
N GLU A 292 16.74 -8.25 9.09
CA GLU A 292 17.42 -9.12 8.13
C GLU A 292 17.34 -8.55 6.70
N ILE A 293 16.18 -8.09 6.25
CA ILE A 293 16.04 -7.41 4.95
C ILE A 293 16.91 -6.16 4.88
N LYS A 294 16.92 -5.33 5.93
CA LYS A 294 17.74 -4.13 6.00
C LYS A 294 19.25 -4.45 5.93
N GLN A 295 19.68 -5.52 6.61
CA GLN A 295 21.05 -6.00 6.52
C GLN A 295 21.37 -6.54 5.12
N TYR A 296 20.50 -7.37 4.55
CA TYR A 296 20.67 -7.90 3.21
C TYR A 296 20.90 -6.80 2.17
N LYS A 297 20.16 -5.70 2.25
CA LYS A 297 20.29 -4.53 1.36
C LYS A 297 21.65 -3.83 1.51
N LYS A 298 22.32 -3.93 2.66
CA LYS A 298 23.64 -3.32 2.92
C LYS A 298 24.82 -4.23 2.58
N GLU A 299 24.57 -5.53 2.42
CA GLU A 299 25.60 -6.52 2.22
C GLU A 299 26.14 -6.52 0.79
N LYS A 300 27.42 -6.24 0.61
CA LYS A 300 28.07 -6.26 -0.72
C LYS A 300 27.93 -7.59 -1.45
N LYS A 301 27.99 -8.72 -0.72
CA LYS A 301 27.81 -10.07 -1.29
C LYS A 301 26.43 -10.32 -1.88
N ALA A 302 25.41 -9.53 -1.53
CA ALA A 302 24.11 -9.57 -2.18
C ALA A 302 24.17 -9.06 -3.62
N TYR A 303 25.10 -8.16 -3.92
CA TYR A 303 25.24 -7.47 -5.20
C TYR A 303 26.37 -8.06 -6.07
N VAL A 304 27.37 -8.65 -5.46
CA VAL A 304 28.52 -9.25 -6.16
C VAL A 304 28.56 -10.76 -5.86
N GLY A 305 28.62 -11.58 -6.89
CA GLY A 305 28.74 -13.02 -6.78
C GLY A 305 30.11 -13.47 -6.30
N SER A 306 30.25 -14.72 -5.89
CA SER A 306 31.54 -15.36 -5.55
C SER A 306 32.50 -15.43 -6.74
N ASP A 307 31.95 -15.33 -7.95
CA ASP A 307 32.69 -15.26 -9.23
C ASP A 307 33.11 -13.80 -9.60
N GLY A 308 32.89 -12.85 -8.72
CA GLY A 308 33.20 -11.44 -8.93
C GLY A 308 32.23 -10.68 -9.85
N LYS A 309 31.20 -11.34 -10.37
CA LYS A 309 30.23 -10.70 -11.25
C LYS A 309 29.16 -9.95 -10.45
N ILE A 310 28.75 -8.81 -11.00
CA ILE A 310 27.64 -8.02 -10.45
C ILE A 310 26.34 -8.81 -10.66
N ARG A 311 25.62 -9.11 -9.58
CA ARG A 311 24.34 -9.83 -9.59
C ARG A 311 23.16 -8.97 -10.07
N TYR A 312 23.29 -7.65 -9.94
CA TYR A 312 22.31 -6.66 -10.39
C TYR A 312 22.93 -5.77 -11.47
N PRO A 313 23.18 -6.28 -12.68
CA PRO A 313 23.74 -5.46 -13.75
C PRO A 313 22.77 -4.35 -14.16
N LEU A 314 23.28 -3.15 -14.34
CA LEU A 314 22.50 -2.03 -14.84
C LEU A 314 21.96 -2.33 -16.25
N GLY A 315 20.67 -2.08 -16.44
CA GLY A 315 20.01 -2.13 -17.74
C GLY A 315 20.09 -0.80 -18.46
N PHE A 316 19.81 -0.81 -19.76
CA PHE A 316 19.75 0.39 -20.57
C PHE A 316 18.72 1.41 -20.02
N ASP A 317 17.56 0.91 -19.59
CA ASP A 317 16.49 1.73 -18.99
C ASP A 317 16.93 2.40 -17.68
N THR A 318 17.74 1.71 -16.87
CA THR A 318 18.33 2.30 -15.66
C THR A 318 19.29 3.42 -15.98
N ILE A 319 20.13 3.23 -17.00
CA ILE A 319 21.09 4.24 -17.44
C ILE A 319 20.34 5.45 -17.98
N ASN A 320 19.33 5.24 -18.85
CA ASN A 320 18.50 6.31 -19.38
C ASN A 320 17.79 7.08 -18.26
N PHE A 321 17.18 6.37 -17.31
CA PHE A 321 16.51 6.98 -16.16
C PHE A 321 17.48 7.89 -15.37
N VAL A 322 18.69 7.42 -15.09
CA VAL A 322 19.71 8.21 -14.39
C VAL A 322 20.15 9.40 -15.24
N CYS A 323 20.41 9.20 -16.53
CA CYS A 323 20.85 10.28 -17.42
C CYS A 323 19.78 11.38 -17.63
N HIS A 324 18.51 11.01 -17.61
CA HIS A 324 17.43 12.00 -17.75
C HIS A 324 17.16 12.79 -16.46
N ASN A 325 17.63 12.30 -15.32
CA ASN A 325 17.38 12.91 -14.00
C ASN A 325 18.67 13.51 -13.37
N LEU A 326 19.78 13.52 -14.08
CA LEU A 326 21.00 14.27 -13.75
C LEU A 326 21.00 15.63 -14.43
#